data_3dab678bd90f4901128423ba809febdc
#
_entry.id   3dab678bd90f4901128423ba809febdc
#
_cell.length_a   1.000
_cell.length_b   1.000
_cell.length_c   1.000
_cell.angle_alpha   90.00
_cell.angle_beta   90.00
_cell.angle_gamma   90.00
#
_symmetry.space_group_name_H-M   'P 1'
#
loop_
_entity.id
_entity.type
_entity.pdbx_description
1 polymer ?
#
loop_
_entity_poly.entity_id
_entity_poly.type
_entity_poly.pdbx_seq_one_letter_code
_entity_poly.pdbx_strand_id
1 'polypeptide(L)'
;MTITATKLVDDNFKIIVNANGIGSESEQKLVDVVNSNNASSEPKVSIANVQYEVLGTGNVTLYFKNDTTKEVIISGRGNYGLKPNEEKIKDAIGDILLTSDSNVTKYNIVIETHKESGYN
;
A
#
# COMPACT_ATOMS: atom_id res chain seq x y z
N MET A 1 -12.70 -13.51 3.87
CA MET A 1 -12.71 -12.13 4.41
C MET A 1 -12.01 -11.23 3.43
N THR A 2 -12.53 -10.07 3.25
CA THR A 2 -11.97 -9.11 2.30
C THR A 2 -11.57 -7.82 3.00
N ILE A 3 -10.55 -7.17 2.46
CA ILE A 3 -10.11 -5.86 2.92
C ILE A 3 -11.21 -4.82 2.65
N THR A 4 -11.35 -3.86 3.55
CA THR A 4 -12.11 -2.64 3.30
C THR A 4 -11.13 -1.51 3.03
N ALA A 5 -11.08 -1.03 1.81
CA ALA A 5 -10.16 0.03 1.41
C ALA A 5 -10.96 1.23 0.92
N THR A 6 -10.72 2.39 1.52
CA THR A 6 -11.40 3.64 1.18
C THR A 6 -10.39 4.65 0.67
N LYS A 7 -10.59 5.12 -0.55
CA LYS A 7 -9.74 6.14 -1.16
C LYS A 7 -10.13 7.49 -0.58
N LEU A 8 -9.22 8.10 0.17
CA LEU A 8 -9.44 9.40 0.82
C LEU A 8 -9.06 10.56 -0.07
N VAL A 9 -8.03 10.40 -0.89
CA VAL A 9 -7.54 11.42 -1.81
C VAL A 9 -7.12 10.74 -3.10
N ASP A 10 -7.48 11.34 -4.23
CA ASP A 10 -7.00 10.95 -5.56
C ASP A 10 -6.94 12.22 -6.40
N ASP A 11 -5.87 12.97 -6.25
CA ASP A 11 -5.66 14.23 -6.98
C ASP A 11 -4.53 14.09 -8.02
N ASN A 12 -4.02 15.21 -8.54
CA ASN A 12 -2.99 15.17 -9.57
C ASN A 12 -1.62 14.70 -9.07
N PHE A 13 -1.43 14.60 -7.76
CA PHE A 13 -0.12 14.35 -7.17
C PHE A 13 -0.05 13.08 -6.33
N LYS A 14 -1.17 12.65 -5.75
CA LYS A 14 -1.15 11.55 -4.79
C LYS A 14 -2.47 10.81 -4.69
N ILE A 15 -2.39 9.59 -4.16
CA ILE A 15 -3.52 8.76 -3.79
C ILE A 15 -3.31 8.38 -2.32
N ILE A 16 -4.31 8.65 -1.48
CA ILE A 16 -4.29 8.26 -0.07
C ILE A 16 -5.44 7.30 0.18
N VAL A 17 -5.13 6.14 0.76
CA VAL A 17 -6.12 5.09 1.05
C VAL A 17 -6.04 4.72 2.52
N ASN A 18 -7.20 4.59 3.16
CA ASN A 18 -7.34 3.94 4.46
C ASN A 18 -7.88 2.54 4.24
N ALA A 19 -7.20 1.55 4.79
CA ALA A 19 -7.60 0.17 4.65
C ALA A 19 -7.59 -0.54 5.99
N ASN A 20 -8.54 -1.45 6.18
CA ASN A 20 -8.58 -2.30 7.36
C ASN A 20 -9.09 -3.68 6.99
N GLY A 21 -8.72 -4.66 7.79
CA GLY A 21 -9.12 -6.04 7.59
C GLY A 21 -8.93 -6.86 8.84
N ILE A 22 -9.42 -8.08 8.81
CA ILE A 22 -9.39 -9.00 9.95
C ILE A 22 -8.81 -10.32 9.47
N GLY A 23 -7.80 -10.83 10.20
CA GLY A 23 -7.24 -12.14 9.98
C GLY A 23 -6.32 -12.24 8.77
N SER A 24 -6.16 -13.46 8.28
CA SER A 24 -5.30 -13.77 7.14
C SER A 24 -6.01 -13.46 5.83
N GLU A 25 -5.35 -12.71 4.97
CA GLU A 25 -5.87 -12.35 3.65
C GLU A 25 -4.75 -12.49 2.62
N SER A 26 -5.11 -12.81 1.39
CA SER A 26 -4.14 -13.01 0.32
C SER A 26 -4.51 -12.16 -0.89
N GLU A 27 -3.52 -11.44 -1.41
CA GLU A 27 -3.61 -10.68 -2.66
C GLU A 27 -4.80 -9.71 -2.72
N GLN A 28 -5.08 -9.05 -1.60
CA GLN A 28 -6.15 -8.04 -1.57
C GLN A 28 -5.66 -6.72 -2.17
N LYS A 29 -6.50 -6.07 -2.99
CA LYS A 29 -6.14 -4.78 -3.60
C LYS A 29 -6.19 -3.68 -2.54
N LEU A 30 -5.04 -3.13 -2.20
CA LEU A 30 -4.92 -2.03 -1.24
C LEU A 30 -5.12 -0.69 -1.93
N VAL A 31 -4.39 -0.46 -3.03
CA VAL A 31 -4.50 0.78 -3.80
C VAL A 31 -4.78 0.43 -5.26
N ASP A 32 -5.92 0.92 -5.76
CA ASP A 32 -6.29 0.75 -7.17
C ASP A 32 -5.66 1.88 -7.98
N VAL A 33 -4.40 1.67 -8.40
CA VAL A 33 -3.63 2.68 -9.13
C VAL A 33 -4.07 2.78 -10.58
N VAL A 34 -4.34 1.63 -11.20
CA VAL A 34 -4.65 1.55 -12.62
C VAL A 34 -5.94 2.30 -12.96
N ASN A 35 -6.92 2.28 -12.07
CA ASN A 35 -8.19 2.97 -12.27
C ASN A 35 -8.28 4.31 -11.56
N SER A 36 -7.14 4.85 -11.11
CA SER A 36 -7.11 6.16 -10.47
C SER A 36 -7.14 7.28 -11.50
N ASN A 37 -7.42 8.51 -11.03
CA ASN A 37 -7.53 9.67 -11.91
C ASN A 37 -6.28 9.88 -12.76
N ASN A 38 -6.48 10.01 -14.07
CA ASN A 38 -5.43 10.31 -15.05
C ASN A 38 -4.34 9.24 -15.17
N ALA A 39 -4.61 8.01 -14.73
CA ALA A 39 -3.63 6.92 -14.85
C ALA A 39 -3.44 6.50 -16.30
N SER A 40 -2.19 6.28 -16.70
CA SER A 40 -1.85 5.66 -17.98
C SER A 40 -2.08 4.15 -17.88
N SER A 41 -1.76 3.42 -18.95
CA SER A 41 -1.84 1.95 -18.94
C SER A 41 -0.81 1.32 -18.00
N GLU A 42 0.29 2.00 -17.73
CA GLU A 42 1.35 1.55 -16.82
C GLU A 42 1.68 2.67 -15.83
N PRO A 43 0.76 2.99 -14.91
CA PRO A 43 0.94 4.15 -14.03
C PRO A 43 2.04 3.91 -13.00
N LYS A 44 2.96 4.85 -12.93
CA LYS A 44 4.12 4.76 -12.03
C LYS A 44 3.88 5.58 -10.77
N VAL A 45 4.02 4.94 -9.61
CA VAL A 45 3.84 5.58 -8.32
C VAL A 45 4.96 5.18 -7.35
N SER A 46 5.10 5.96 -6.28
CA SER A 46 6.01 5.66 -5.18
C SER A 46 5.21 5.57 -3.89
N ILE A 47 5.61 4.68 -2.98
CA ILE A 47 5.03 4.64 -1.65
C ILE A 47 5.75 5.70 -0.81
N ALA A 48 5.04 6.78 -0.47
CA ALA A 48 5.63 7.90 0.26
C ALA A 48 5.57 7.71 1.77
N ASN A 49 4.46 7.18 2.27
CA ASN A 49 4.24 7.04 3.70
C ASN A 49 3.21 5.96 3.96
N VAL A 50 3.46 5.15 4.99
CA VAL A 50 2.49 4.18 5.49
C VAL A 50 2.41 4.32 6.99
N GLN A 51 1.22 4.61 7.52
CA GLN A 51 0.94 4.55 8.94
C GLN A 51 0.18 3.26 9.20
N TYR A 52 0.61 2.48 10.17
CA TYR A 52 0.02 1.15 10.33
C TYR A 52 -0.10 0.74 11.78
N GLU A 53 -1.11 -0.10 12.02
CA GLU A 53 -1.30 -0.83 13.26
C GLU A 53 -1.71 -2.25 12.87
N VAL A 54 -0.85 -3.21 13.18
CA VAL A 54 -1.10 -4.63 12.91
C VAL A 54 -1.18 -5.33 14.25
N LEU A 55 -2.34 -5.91 14.55
CA LEU A 55 -2.57 -6.64 15.81
C LEU A 55 -2.31 -8.12 15.61
N GLY A 56 -1.77 -8.76 16.65
CA GLY A 56 -1.31 -10.14 16.58
C GLY A 56 0.21 -10.20 16.43
N THR A 57 0.74 -11.39 16.17
CA THR A 57 2.18 -11.60 16.03
C THR A 57 2.65 -11.73 14.59
N GLY A 58 1.74 -11.55 13.64
CA GLY A 58 2.03 -11.72 12.23
C GLY A 58 2.46 -10.47 11.51
N ASN A 59 2.70 -10.62 10.22
CA ASN A 59 3.14 -9.55 9.33
C ASN A 59 2.11 -9.29 8.24
N VAL A 60 2.07 -8.04 7.78
CA VAL A 60 1.34 -7.63 6.59
C VAL A 60 2.38 -7.23 5.55
N THR A 61 2.25 -7.76 4.34
CA THR A 61 3.14 -7.44 3.22
C THR A 61 2.39 -6.61 2.21
N LEU A 62 2.95 -5.45 1.87
CA LEU A 62 2.44 -4.58 0.81
C LEU A 62 3.39 -4.70 -0.37
N TYR A 63 2.86 -4.95 -1.57
CA TYR A 63 3.71 -5.17 -2.75
C TYR A 63 3.00 -4.72 -4.01
N PHE A 64 3.80 -4.46 -5.05
CA PHE A 64 3.27 -4.05 -6.34
C PHE A 64 2.91 -5.27 -7.18
N LYS A 65 1.72 -5.27 -7.76
CA LYS A 65 1.24 -6.40 -8.58
C LYS A 65 2.17 -6.70 -9.75
N ASN A 66 2.70 -5.66 -10.39
CA ASN A 66 3.53 -5.80 -11.57
C ASN A 66 5.03 -5.82 -11.28
N ASP A 67 5.40 -5.71 -10.00
CA ASP A 67 6.80 -5.78 -9.57
C ASP A 67 6.83 -6.27 -8.11
N THR A 68 6.71 -7.57 -7.93
CA THR A 68 6.60 -8.19 -6.60
C THR A 68 7.89 -8.13 -5.79
N THR A 69 9.01 -7.73 -6.42
CA THR A 69 10.26 -7.52 -5.68
C THR A 69 10.22 -6.23 -4.87
N LYS A 70 9.32 -5.32 -5.21
CA LYS A 70 9.14 -4.05 -4.49
C LYS A 70 8.06 -4.23 -3.44
N GLU A 71 8.48 -4.53 -2.21
CA GLU A 71 7.56 -4.84 -1.13
C GLU A 71 7.95 -4.15 0.17
N VAL A 72 6.96 -3.95 1.05
CA VAL A 72 7.13 -3.45 2.41
C VAL A 72 6.48 -4.45 3.35
N ILE A 73 7.22 -4.90 4.36
CA ILE A 73 6.70 -5.82 5.37
C ILE A 73 6.54 -5.03 6.66
N ILE A 74 5.32 -5.01 7.19
CA ILE A 74 4.98 -4.25 8.40
C ILE A 74 4.42 -5.16 9.48
N SER A 75 4.73 -4.82 10.73
CA SER A 75 4.22 -5.52 11.90
C SER A 75 4.13 -4.54 13.06
N GLY A 76 3.24 -4.82 14.02
CA GLY A 76 3.05 -3.94 15.16
C GLY A 76 2.46 -2.59 14.77
N ARG A 77 2.92 -1.53 15.43
CA ARG A 77 2.46 -0.17 15.17
C ARG A 77 3.64 0.71 14.77
N GLY A 78 3.46 1.52 13.74
CA GLY A 78 4.53 2.42 13.32
C GLY A 78 4.26 3.13 12.02
N ASN A 79 5.35 3.66 11.45
CA ASN A 79 5.34 4.39 10.19
C ASN A 79 6.45 3.90 9.30
N TYR A 80 6.18 3.90 8.00
CA TYR A 80 7.16 3.67 6.96
C TYR A 80 7.27 4.95 6.13
N GLY A 81 8.49 5.36 5.82
CA GLY A 81 8.71 6.50 4.91
C GLY A 81 9.03 7.82 5.57
N LEU A 82 8.94 7.92 6.90
CA LEU A 82 9.23 9.18 7.61
C LEU A 82 10.65 9.29 8.12
N LYS A 83 11.38 8.17 8.23
CA LYS A 83 12.75 8.18 8.75
C LYS A 83 13.71 8.66 7.67
N PRO A 84 14.67 9.57 8.00
CA PRO A 84 15.55 10.14 6.98
C PRO A 84 16.36 9.14 6.16
N ASN A 85 16.77 8.02 6.76
CA ASN A 85 17.60 7.01 6.10
C ASN A 85 16.81 5.79 5.63
N GLU A 86 15.49 5.85 5.65
CA GLU A 86 14.65 4.73 5.24
C GLU A 86 14.52 4.71 3.72
N GLU A 87 14.81 3.57 3.12
CA GLU A 87 14.60 3.40 1.68
C GLU A 87 13.11 3.29 1.40
N LYS A 88 12.62 4.16 0.54
CA LYS A 88 11.24 4.13 0.07
C LYS A 88 11.17 3.44 -1.28
N ILE A 89 10.09 2.72 -1.51
CA ILE A 89 9.82 2.14 -2.81
C ILE A 89 9.43 3.26 -3.78
N LYS A 90 10.16 3.37 -4.88
CA LYS A 90 9.97 4.43 -5.88
C LYS A 90 9.76 3.84 -7.27
N ASP A 91 9.01 4.58 -8.09
CA ASP A 91 8.88 4.30 -9.51
C ASP A 91 8.40 2.90 -9.83
N ALA A 92 7.48 2.39 -9.04
CA ALA A 92 6.87 1.09 -9.28
C ALA A 92 5.56 1.24 -10.05
N ILE A 93 5.20 0.22 -10.80
CA ILE A 93 4.06 0.27 -11.73
C ILE A 93 2.90 -0.57 -11.21
N GLY A 94 1.69 -0.03 -11.33
CA GLY A 94 0.46 -0.77 -11.14
C GLY A 94 -0.09 -0.73 -9.73
N ASP A 95 -1.05 -1.62 -9.49
CA ASP A 95 -1.77 -1.69 -8.23
C ASP A 95 -0.89 -2.17 -7.09
N ILE A 96 -1.22 -1.73 -5.89
CA ILE A 96 -0.57 -2.18 -4.66
C ILE A 96 -1.49 -3.20 -4.00
N LEU A 97 -0.94 -4.38 -3.73
CA LEU A 97 -1.66 -5.48 -3.12
C LEU A 97 -1.20 -5.69 -1.67
N LEU A 98 -2.03 -6.38 -0.92
CA LEU A 98 -1.78 -6.67 0.49
C LEU A 98 -2.01 -8.15 0.76
N THR A 99 -1.09 -8.74 1.50
CA THR A 99 -1.24 -10.11 2.03
C THR A 99 -0.92 -10.07 3.53
N SER A 100 -1.78 -10.65 4.35
CA SER A 100 -1.55 -10.80 5.78
C SER A 100 -1.40 -12.29 6.11
N ASP A 101 -0.48 -12.61 7.03
CA ASP A 101 -0.26 -14.01 7.39
C ASP A 101 -1.26 -14.49 8.45
N SER A 102 -1.17 -15.79 8.81
CA SER A 102 -2.13 -16.44 9.70
C SER A 102 -2.08 -15.95 11.15
N ASN A 103 -1.05 -15.20 11.52
CA ASN A 103 -0.89 -14.70 12.89
C ASN A 103 -1.36 -13.25 13.04
N VAL A 104 -1.89 -12.65 11.99
CA VAL A 104 -2.49 -11.32 12.04
C VAL A 104 -3.92 -11.43 12.54
N THR A 105 -4.26 -10.69 13.60
CA THR A 105 -5.63 -10.64 14.12
C THR A 105 -6.46 -9.63 13.35
N LYS A 106 -5.94 -8.42 13.23
CA LYS A 106 -6.53 -7.38 12.36
C LYS A 106 -5.49 -6.31 12.09
N TYR A 107 -5.78 -5.49 11.09
CA TYR A 107 -4.87 -4.39 10.73
C TYR A 107 -5.64 -3.17 10.30
N ASN A 108 -5.01 -2.00 10.48
CA ASN A 108 -5.49 -0.73 9.97
C ASN A 108 -4.29 0.01 9.38
N ILE A 109 -4.44 0.48 8.14
CA ILE A 109 -3.33 1.06 7.38
C ILE A 109 -3.82 2.32 6.69
N VAL A 110 -3.01 3.39 6.76
CA VAL A 110 -3.19 4.56 5.90
C VAL A 110 -1.94 4.66 5.04
N ILE A 111 -2.10 4.53 3.73
CA ILE A 111 -1.01 4.57 2.78
C ILE A 111 -1.13 5.80 1.89
N GLU A 112 -0.02 6.55 1.77
CA GLU A 112 0.08 7.66 0.84
C GLU A 112 1.02 7.28 -0.28
N THR A 113 0.51 7.32 -1.52
CA THR A 113 1.29 7.05 -2.72
C THR A 113 1.40 8.34 -3.52
N HIS A 114 2.60 8.60 -4.05
CA HIS A 114 2.83 9.78 -4.89
C HIS A 114 2.86 9.36 -6.35
N LYS A 115 2.15 10.12 -7.19
CA LYS A 115 2.14 9.93 -8.64
C LYS A 115 3.43 10.47 -9.21
N GLU A 116 4.22 9.59 -9.82
CA GLU A 116 5.53 9.93 -10.34
C GLU A 116 5.49 10.26 -11.82
N SER A 117 6.62 10.74 -12.35
CA SER A 117 6.79 10.91 -13.80
C SER A 117 6.56 9.56 -14.48
N GLY A 118 5.62 9.51 -15.41
CA GLY A 118 5.20 8.26 -16.04
C GLY A 118 3.89 7.71 -15.51
N TYR A 119 3.28 8.38 -14.53
CA TYR A 119 1.97 7.97 -14.04
C TYR A 119 0.89 8.15 -15.11
N ASN A 120 0.91 9.26 -15.82
CA ASN A 120 -0.09 9.58 -16.84
C ASN A 120 0.53 9.82 -18.22
#